data_ba963d8f82c5a1916dadd77d5448fac6
#
_entry.id   ba963d8f82c5a1916dadd77d5448fac6
#
_cell.length_a   1.000
_cell.length_b   1.000
_cell.length_c   1.000
_cell.angle_alpha   90.00
_cell.angle_beta   90.00
_cell.angle_gamma   90.00
#
_symmetry.space_group_name_H-M   'P 1'
#
loop_
_entity.id
_entity.type
_entity.pdbx_description
1 polymer ?
#
loop_
_entity_poly.entity_id
_entity_poly.type
_entity_poly.pdbx_seq_one_letter_code
_entity_poly.pdbx_strand_id
1 'polypeptide(L)'
;MIVVVGAGIAGLSAALAVAGGNETSELDSGQPIEDVLLISKANFTMSNTYCAQGGIAAAIAETDSPALHMHDTLLAGDGLCDEEAVRILTTEGAHAVRALAQGVVHFDRDASGQLQHGMEGAHSVPRILHAGGDATGYVMEVDLAAVAAANPRIHILEYAFLEDLCIRNGAVHGLKVRIDPDAVTSPLLQRAYEARNSDSIVDALRERSAVAPGHLIEIASNSVILATGGAGQVYEYTTNPEIATGDGVAAAWRAGARIQDAEFYQFHPTALASHRHFLVSEAVRGEG
;
A
#
# COMPACT_ATOMS: atom_id res chain seq x y z
N MET A 1 19.65 -2.09 -6.70
CA MET A 1 18.53 -2.64 -5.92
C MET A 1 17.91 -1.53 -5.08
N ILE A 2 16.62 -1.36 -5.16
CA ILE A 2 15.84 -0.42 -4.36
C ILE A 2 15.17 -1.18 -3.22
N VAL A 3 15.11 -0.58 -2.02
CA VAL A 3 14.37 -1.16 -0.89
C VAL A 3 13.03 -0.45 -0.74
N VAL A 4 11.94 -1.23 -0.71
CA VAL A 4 10.59 -0.75 -0.42
C VAL A 4 10.18 -1.24 0.96
N VAL A 5 9.79 -0.32 1.84
CA VAL A 5 9.40 -0.62 3.22
C VAL A 5 7.89 -0.47 3.39
N GLY A 6 7.22 -1.58 3.63
CA GLY A 6 5.77 -1.68 3.72
C GLY A 6 5.18 -2.42 2.52
N ALA A 7 4.25 -3.33 2.79
CA ALA A 7 3.67 -4.25 1.82
C ALA A 7 2.16 -4.05 1.59
N GLY A 8 1.60 -2.91 2.00
CA GLY A 8 0.27 -2.49 1.59
C GLY A 8 0.25 -2.00 0.14
N ILE A 9 -0.90 -1.51 -0.34
CA ILE A 9 -1.09 -1.08 -1.74
C ILE A 9 0.02 -0.16 -2.25
N ALA A 10 0.47 0.81 -1.46
CA ALA A 10 1.51 1.75 -1.87
C ALA A 10 2.86 1.05 -2.11
N GLY A 11 3.26 0.14 -1.22
CA GLY A 11 4.52 -0.59 -1.32
C GLY A 11 4.51 -1.62 -2.44
N LEU A 12 3.41 -2.37 -2.58
CA LEU A 12 3.24 -3.33 -3.67
C LEU A 12 3.24 -2.64 -5.04
N SER A 13 2.51 -1.52 -5.18
CA SER A 13 2.49 -0.73 -6.42
C SER A 13 3.87 -0.15 -6.74
N ALA A 14 4.59 0.39 -5.74
CA ALA A 14 5.94 0.91 -5.93
C ALA A 14 6.93 -0.19 -6.33
N ALA A 15 6.87 -1.36 -5.69
CA ALA A 15 7.72 -2.48 -6.01
C ALA A 15 7.50 -2.99 -7.43
N LEU A 16 6.23 -3.10 -7.86
CA LEU A 16 5.87 -3.50 -9.22
C LEU A 16 6.33 -2.46 -10.25
N ALA A 17 6.15 -1.17 -9.98
CA ALA A 17 6.61 -0.11 -10.88
C ALA A 17 8.13 -0.12 -11.07
N VAL A 18 8.91 -0.28 -10.00
CA VAL A 18 10.38 -0.34 -10.05
C VAL A 18 10.87 -1.62 -10.74
N ALA A 19 10.23 -2.74 -10.48
CA ALA A 19 10.62 -4.04 -11.04
C ALA A 19 10.17 -4.25 -12.50
N GLY A 20 9.54 -3.24 -13.11
CA GLY A 20 9.11 -3.29 -14.52
C GLY A 20 7.82 -4.06 -14.74
N GLY A 21 6.86 -4.00 -13.81
CA GLY A 21 5.48 -4.46 -13.92
C GLY A 21 5.21 -5.71 -14.77
N ASN A 22 3.99 -6.16 -14.90
CA ASN A 22 3.62 -7.09 -15.97
C ASN A 22 3.61 -6.33 -17.31
N GLU A 23 4.02 -7.00 -18.39
CA GLU A 23 4.12 -6.46 -19.78
C GLU A 23 2.85 -5.76 -20.31
N THR A 24 1.76 -5.83 -19.54
CA THR A 24 0.46 -5.20 -19.86
C THR A 24 0.26 -3.82 -19.20
N SER A 25 1.20 -3.33 -18.37
CA SER A 25 1.03 -2.03 -17.74
C SER A 25 1.56 -0.91 -18.64
N GLU A 26 0.70 0.03 -19.02
CA GLU A 26 1.07 1.33 -19.63
C GLU A 26 1.99 2.18 -18.72
N LEU A 27 2.43 1.62 -17.58
CA LEU A 27 3.40 2.17 -16.63
C LEU A 27 4.86 1.99 -17.12
N ASP A 28 5.07 1.78 -18.42
CA ASP A 28 6.42 1.85 -18.99
C ASP A 28 6.91 3.30 -18.95
N SER A 29 7.45 3.65 -17.78
CA SER A 29 7.97 4.99 -17.50
C SER A 29 9.30 5.29 -18.23
N GLY A 30 9.82 4.35 -19.03
CA GLY A 30 11.17 4.45 -19.60
C GLY A 30 12.28 4.48 -18.54
N GLN A 31 11.94 4.24 -17.27
CA GLN A 31 12.91 4.17 -16.18
C GLN A 31 13.65 2.83 -16.18
N PRO A 32 14.91 2.79 -15.73
CA PRO A 32 15.64 1.54 -15.63
C PRO A 32 14.95 0.59 -14.66
N ILE A 33 14.73 -0.65 -15.11
CA ILE A 33 14.19 -1.73 -14.30
C ILE A 33 15.24 -2.16 -13.29
N GLU A 34 14.88 -2.21 -12.00
CA GLU A 34 15.77 -2.61 -10.92
C GLU A 34 15.21 -3.76 -10.10
N ASP A 35 16.09 -4.50 -9.43
CA ASP A 35 15.70 -5.46 -8.40
C ASP A 35 15.21 -4.72 -7.16
N VAL A 36 14.17 -5.24 -6.55
CA VAL A 36 13.51 -4.67 -5.37
C VAL A 36 13.60 -5.64 -4.20
N LEU A 37 13.98 -5.14 -3.04
CA LEU A 37 13.73 -5.80 -1.77
C LEU A 37 12.51 -5.15 -1.11
N LEU A 38 11.40 -5.88 -1.07
CA LEU A 38 10.17 -5.46 -0.41
C LEU A 38 10.13 -6.04 1.00
N ILE A 39 10.15 -5.19 2.02
CA ILE A 39 10.14 -5.62 3.42
C ILE A 39 8.83 -5.26 4.11
N SER A 40 8.34 -6.18 4.95
CA SER A 40 7.18 -5.98 5.81
C SER A 40 7.51 -6.43 7.24
N LYS A 41 7.06 -5.67 8.25
CA LYS A 41 7.27 -6.04 9.65
C LYS A 41 6.37 -7.16 10.15
N ALA A 42 5.34 -7.52 9.40
CA ALA A 42 4.47 -8.66 9.62
C ALA A 42 4.28 -9.42 8.30
N ASN A 43 3.37 -10.39 8.28
CA ASN A 43 2.96 -11.01 7.03
C ASN A 43 2.12 -10.03 6.18
N PHE A 44 1.95 -10.34 4.89
CA PHE A 44 1.24 -9.49 3.95
C PHE A 44 -0.26 -9.32 4.25
N THR A 45 -0.85 -10.20 5.02
CA THR A 45 -2.26 -10.10 5.45
C THR A 45 -2.46 -9.15 6.63
N MET A 46 -1.40 -8.54 7.13
CA MET A 46 -1.42 -7.58 8.23
C MET A 46 -1.14 -6.17 7.71
N SER A 47 -2.05 -5.62 6.92
CA SER A 47 -1.94 -4.24 6.41
C SER A 47 -3.25 -3.48 6.58
N ASN A 48 -3.21 -2.14 6.53
CA ASN A 48 -4.41 -1.32 6.44
C ASN A 48 -5.16 -1.58 5.13
N THR A 49 -4.44 -1.85 4.05
CA THR A 49 -5.05 -2.20 2.76
C THR A 49 -5.89 -3.46 2.88
N TYR A 50 -5.32 -4.53 3.46
CA TYR A 50 -6.03 -5.79 3.67
C TYR A 50 -7.34 -5.63 4.47
N CYS A 51 -7.35 -4.72 5.44
CA CYS A 51 -8.50 -4.44 6.30
C CYS A 51 -9.49 -3.43 5.70
N ALA A 52 -9.19 -2.82 4.56
CA ALA A 52 -10.03 -1.78 3.98
C ALA A 52 -11.30 -2.38 3.35
N GLN A 53 -12.46 -1.95 3.85
CA GLN A 53 -13.77 -2.45 3.44
C GLN A 53 -14.38 -1.62 2.31
N GLY A 54 -14.13 -0.30 2.29
CA GLY A 54 -14.65 0.61 1.28
C GLY A 54 -14.07 0.39 -0.10
N GLY A 55 -14.56 1.15 -1.08
CA GLY A 55 -14.08 1.13 -2.44
C GLY A 55 -12.92 2.09 -2.70
N ILE A 56 -12.51 2.17 -3.96
CA ILE A 56 -11.55 3.15 -4.45
C ILE A 56 -12.23 4.11 -5.43
N ALA A 57 -12.11 5.42 -5.17
CA ALA A 57 -12.66 6.46 -6.02
C ALA A 57 -11.76 6.70 -7.23
N ALA A 58 -12.32 6.59 -8.44
CA ALA A 58 -11.59 6.89 -9.68
C ALA A 58 -12.52 7.36 -10.79
N ALA A 59 -12.19 8.48 -11.42
CA ALA A 59 -12.96 9.05 -12.52
C ALA A 59 -12.65 8.30 -13.83
N ILE A 60 -13.15 7.07 -13.97
CA ILE A 60 -12.92 6.21 -15.13
C ILE A 60 -14.18 5.88 -15.93
N ALA A 61 -15.37 6.20 -15.43
CA ALA A 61 -16.63 6.06 -16.13
C ALA A 61 -16.76 7.10 -17.24
N GLU A 62 -17.52 6.80 -18.30
CA GLU A 62 -17.77 7.74 -19.42
C GLU A 62 -18.49 9.03 -19.00
N THR A 63 -19.27 8.97 -17.93
CA THR A 63 -20.02 10.09 -17.37
C THR A 63 -19.25 10.90 -16.34
N ASP A 64 -17.98 10.55 -16.08
CA ASP A 64 -17.14 11.18 -15.08
C ASP A 64 -15.87 11.79 -15.70
N SER A 65 -15.17 12.62 -14.93
CA SER A 65 -13.88 13.18 -15.34
C SER A 65 -13.00 13.50 -14.15
N PRO A 66 -11.65 13.49 -14.33
CA PRO A 66 -10.73 13.96 -13.28
C PRO A 66 -11.04 15.36 -12.78
N ALA A 67 -11.52 16.26 -13.67
CA ALA A 67 -11.90 17.61 -13.29
C ALA A 67 -13.12 17.67 -12.38
N LEU A 68 -14.13 16.81 -12.63
CA LEU A 68 -15.30 16.71 -11.77
C LEU A 68 -14.93 16.08 -10.43
N HIS A 69 -14.08 15.04 -10.42
CA HIS A 69 -13.56 14.45 -9.19
C HIS A 69 -12.75 15.46 -8.37
N MET A 70 -11.90 16.26 -9.03
CA MET A 70 -11.15 17.34 -8.38
C MET A 70 -12.10 18.36 -7.73
N HIS A 71 -13.14 18.79 -8.46
CA HIS A 71 -14.14 19.73 -7.93
C HIS A 71 -14.81 19.21 -6.66
N ASP A 72 -15.30 17.96 -6.68
CA ASP A 72 -15.94 17.32 -5.53
C ASP A 72 -14.97 17.22 -4.34
N THR A 73 -13.71 16.87 -4.60
CA THR A 73 -12.68 16.75 -3.56
C THR A 73 -12.36 18.10 -2.90
N LEU A 74 -12.20 19.16 -3.70
CA LEU A 74 -11.94 20.50 -3.17
C LEU A 74 -13.13 21.04 -2.38
N LEU A 75 -14.35 20.75 -2.84
CA LEU A 75 -15.57 21.15 -2.12
C LEU A 75 -15.66 20.43 -0.77
N ALA A 76 -15.41 19.12 -0.74
CA ALA A 76 -15.42 18.34 0.50
C ALA A 76 -14.32 18.74 1.48
N GLY A 77 -13.18 19.18 0.96
CA GLY A 77 -12.02 19.62 1.76
C GLY A 77 -12.14 21.01 2.38
N ASP A 78 -13.23 21.75 2.07
CA ASP A 78 -13.59 23.03 2.67
C ASP A 78 -12.43 24.07 2.76
N GLY A 79 -11.62 24.14 1.71
CA GLY A 79 -10.48 25.08 1.61
C GLY A 79 -9.18 24.61 2.27
N LEU A 80 -9.12 23.39 2.81
CA LEU A 80 -7.90 22.86 3.44
C LEU A 80 -7.03 22.05 2.46
N CYS A 81 -7.52 21.79 1.25
CA CYS A 81 -6.77 21.03 0.25
C CYS A 81 -5.64 21.82 -0.40
N ASP A 82 -4.53 21.13 -0.69
CA ASP A 82 -3.58 21.58 -1.70
C ASP A 82 -4.15 21.26 -3.09
N GLU A 83 -4.50 22.28 -3.87
CA GLU A 83 -5.17 22.12 -5.17
C GLU A 83 -4.33 21.31 -6.16
N GLU A 84 -3.00 21.52 -6.15
CA GLU A 84 -2.10 20.82 -7.06
C GLU A 84 -1.99 19.32 -6.69
N ALA A 85 -1.94 19.00 -5.40
CA ALA A 85 -1.97 17.63 -4.94
C ALA A 85 -3.28 16.93 -5.32
N VAL A 86 -4.43 17.60 -5.17
CA VAL A 86 -5.73 17.06 -5.60
C VAL A 86 -5.79 16.87 -7.10
N ARG A 87 -5.27 17.81 -7.90
CA ARG A 87 -5.21 17.68 -9.35
C ARG A 87 -4.40 16.46 -9.79
N ILE A 88 -3.23 16.26 -9.21
CA ILE A 88 -2.38 15.09 -9.46
C ILE A 88 -3.12 13.82 -9.07
N LEU A 89 -3.66 13.76 -7.86
CA LEU A 89 -4.39 12.58 -7.36
C LEU A 89 -5.54 12.18 -8.28
N THR A 90 -6.39 13.12 -8.67
CA THR A 90 -7.59 12.81 -9.47
C THR A 90 -7.27 12.49 -10.92
N THR A 91 -6.21 13.06 -11.47
CA THR A 91 -5.78 12.79 -12.85
C THR A 91 -4.99 11.49 -12.95
N GLU A 92 -3.91 11.36 -12.20
CA GLU A 92 -3.04 10.17 -12.23
C GLU A 92 -3.71 8.96 -11.59
N GLY A 93 -4.51 9.16 -10.53
CA GLY A 93 -5.29 8.12 -9.89
C GLY A 93 -6.27 7.43 -10.84
N ALA A 94 -6.91 8.19 -11.73
CA ALA A 94 -7.79 7.61 -12.74
C ALA A 94 -7.03 6.68 -13.71
N HIS A 95 -5.80 7.05 -14.11
CA HIS A 95 -4.94 6.19 -14.93
C HIS A 95 -4.46 4.95 -14.16
N ALA A 96 -3.99 5.13 -12.94
CA ALA A 96 -3.50 4.04 -12.10
C ALA A 96 -4.58 2.99 -11.81
N VAL A 97 -5.79 3.42 -11.44
CA VAL A 97 -6.91 2.50 -11.16
C VAL A 97 -7.38 1.79 -12.43
N ARG A 98 -7.38 2.48 -13.59
CA ARG A 98 -7.69 1.83 -14.85
C ARG A 98 -6.69 0.73 -15.20
N ALA A 99 -5.39 0.97 -14.99
CA ALA A 99 -4.36 -0.04 -15.20
C ALA A 99 -4.54 -1.25 -14.25
N LEU A 100 -4.86 -1.02 -12.97
CA LEU A 100 -5.17 -2.10 -12.02
C LEU A 100 -6.39 -2.92 -12.47
N ALA A 101 -7.45 -2.27 -12.95
CA ALA A 101 -8.68 -2.92 -13.39
C ALA A 101 -8.54 -3.73 -14.69
N GLN A 102 -7.52 -3.43 -15.50
CA GLN A 102 -7.27 -4.11 -16.78
C GLN A 102 -6.49 -5.41 -16.66
N GLY A 103 -5.70 -5.60 -15.60
CA GLY A 103 -4.83 -6.77 -15.58
C GLY A 103 -4.41 -7.32 -14.21
N VAL A 104 -4.73 -6.62 -13.12
CA VAL A 104 -4.24 -7.02 -11.79
C VAL A 104 -5.37 -7.27 -10.82
N VAL A 105 -6.26 -6.28 -10.62
CA VAL A 105 -7.28 -6.34 -9.58
C VAL A 105 -8.64 -6.76 -10.12
N HIS A 106 -9.26 -7.72 -9.47
CA HIS A 106 -10.57 -8.27 -9.81
C HIS A 106 -11.70 -7.42 -9.22
N PHE A 107 -11.91 -6.20 -9.78
CA PHE A 107 -13.02 -5.35 -9.40
C PHE A 107 -14.37 -5.95 -9.81
N ASP A 108 -15.42 -5.62 -9.07
CA ASP A 108 -16.78 -6.08 -9.30
C ASP A 108 -17.32 -5.56 -10.66
N ARG A 109 -18.00 -6.44 -11.38
CA ARG A 109 -18.55 -6.18 -12.70
C ARG A 109 -20.04 -6.53 -12.74
N ASP A 110 -20.78 -5.83 -13.58
CA ASP A 110 -22.16 -6.14 -13.85
C ASP A 110 -22.34 -7.38 -14.77
N ALA A 111 -23.58 -7.75 -15.03
CA ALA A 111 -23.90 -8.90 -15.89
C ALA A 111 -23.42 -8.74 -17.35
N SER A 112 -23.10 -7.52 -17.79
CA SER A 112 -22.52 -7.25 -19.11
C SER A 112 -20.99 -7.26 -19.12
N GLY A 113 -20.34 -7.42 -17.94
CA GLY A 113 -18.91 -7.43 -17.78
C GLY A 113 -18.29 -6.03 -17.60
N GLN A 114 -19.12 -4.98 -17.50
CA GLN A 114 -18.66 -3.62 -17.22
C GLN A 114 -18.36 -3.42 -15.74
N LEU A 115 -17.38 -2.56 -15.40
CA LEU A 115 -17.09 -2.19 -14.02
C LEU A 115 -18.31 -1.58 -13.34
N GLN A 116 -18.61 -2.03 -12.13
CA GLN A 116 -19.65 -1.43 -11.32
C GLN A 116 -19.12 -0.20 -10.60
N HIS A 117 -19.89 0.89 -10.64
CA HIS A 117 -19.56 2.13 -9.96
C HIS A 117 -20.57 2.42 -8.87
N GLY A 118 -20.10 2.51 -7.64
CA GLY A 118 -20.89 2.90 -6.47
C GLY A 118 -20.91 4.42 -6.25
N MET A 119 -21.92 4.86 -5.48
CA MET A 119 -22.04 6.24 -5.02
C MET A 119 -21.76 6.30 -3.54
N GLU A 120 -20.89 7.21 -3.14
CA GLU A 120 -20.64 7.52 -1.72
C GLU A 120 -20.79 9.01 -1.47
N GLY A 121 -20.83 9.41 -0.19
CA GLY A 121 -20.97 10.80 0.22
C GLY A 121 -19.89 11.71 -0.38
N ALA A 122 -20.24 12.96 -0.63
CA ALA A 122 -19.39 14.00 -1.24
C ALA A 122 -19.05 13.81 -2.72
N HIS A 123 -19.46 12.73 -3.37
CA HIS A 123 -19.30 12.55 -4.81
C HIS A 123 -20.57 12.97 -5.57
N SER A 124 -20.41 13.70 -6.67
CA SER A 124 -21.51 14.15 -7.53
C SER A 124 -21.98 13.09 -8.52
N VAL A 125 -21.16 12.07 -8.79
CA VAL A 125 -21.45 10.93 -9.68
C VAL A 125 -20.89 9.62 -9.11
N PRO A 126 -21.46 8.45 -9.48
CA PRO A 126 -20.91 7.16 -9.10
C PRO A 126 -19.50 6.96 -9.67
N ARG A 127 -18.49 6.82 -8.80
CA ARG A 127 -17.10 6.58 -9.19
C ARG A 127 -16.35 5.62 -8.30
N ILE A 128 -17.03 5.01 -7.33
CA ILE A 128 -16.39 4.11 -6.38
C ILE A 128 -16.39 2.70 -6.96
N LEU A 129 -15.19 2.15 -7.12
CA LEU A 129 -15.03 0.75 -7.51
C LEU A 129 -14.90 -0.12 -6.28
N HIS A 130 -15.60 -1.24 -6.25
CA HIS A 130 -15.52 -2.25 -5.21
C HIS A 130 -14.93 -3.55 -5.78
N ALA A 131 -14.40 -4.38 -4.91
CA ALA A 131 -13.97 -5.72 -5.23
C ALA A 131 -14.38 -6.67 -4.10
N GLY A 132 -15.14 -7.71 -4.46
CA GLY A 132 -15.71 -8.64 -3.48
C GLY A 132 -16.71 -7.99 -2.51
N GLY A 133 -17.47 -6.99 -2.97
CA GLY A 133 -18.41 -6.22 -2.17
C GLY A 133 -17.72 -5.28 -1.17
N ASP A 134 -17.72 -5.62 0.12
CA ASP A 134 -17.08 -4.84 1.20
C ASP A 134 -15.67 -5.34 1.56
N ALA A 135 -15.01 -6.03 0.64
CA ALA A 135 -13.68 -6.61 0.81
C ALA A 135 -12.63 -6.06 -0.17
N THR A 136 -12.82 -4.81 -0.64
CA THR A 136 -12.02 -4.23 -1.72
C THR A 136 -10.53 -4.25 -1.40
N GLY A 137 -10.14 -3.85 -0.21
CA GLY A 137 -8.74 -3.84 0.19
C GLY A 137 -8.12 -5.23 0.27
N TYR A 138 -8.87 -6.21 0.76
CA TYR A 138 -8.46 -7.61 0.77
C TYR A 138 -8.15 -8.13 -0.64
N VAL A 139 -9.08 -7.94 -1.58
CA VAL A 139 -8.91 -8.40 -2.97
C VAL A 139 -7.72 -7.70 -3.62
N MET A 140 -7.61 -6.37 -3.48
CA MET A 140 -6.49 -5.61 -4.02
C MET A 140 -5.14 -6.07 -3.46
N GLU A 141 -5.04 -6.28 -2.15
CA GLU A 141 -3.81 -6.74 -1.51
C GLU A 141 -3.40 -8.13 -2.00
N VAL A 142 -4.33 -9.07 -2.03
CA VAL A 142 -4.07 -10.45 -2.46
C VAL A 142 -3.65 -10.50 -3.93
N ASP A 143 -4.34 -9.78 -4.80
CA ASP A 143 -4.05 -9.74 -6.23
C ASP A 143 -2.67 -9.11 -6.50
N LEU A 144 -2.39 -7.95 -5.90
CA LEU A 144 -1.09 -7.29 -6.03
C LEU A 144 0.06 -8.11 -5.43
N ALA A 145 -0.15 -8.73 -4.27
CA ALA A 145 0.84 -9.58 -3.62
C ALA A 145 1.16 -10.81 -4.49
N ALA A 146 0.16 -11.41 -5.14
CA ALA A 146 0.38 -12.53 -6.04
C ALA A 146 1.24 -12.14 -7.26
N VAL A 147 0.97 -10.97 -7.85
CA VAL A 147 1.77 -10.45 -8.97
C VAL A 147 3.19 -10.11 -8.52
N ALA A 148 3.35 -9.44 -7.37
CA ALA A 148 4.67 -9.12 -6.82
C ALA A 148 5.48 -10.39 -6.52
N ALA A 149 4.85 -11.40 -5.93
CA ALA A 149 5.49 -12.67 -5.63
C ALA A 149 5.89 -13.46 -6.88
N ALA A 150 5.18 -13.32 -7.98
CA ALA A 150 5.51 -13.94 -9.25
C ALA A 150 6.65 -13.22 -10.00
N ASN A 151 6.94 -11.96 -9.67
CA ASN A 151 7.99 -11.19 -10.34
C ASN A 151 9.39 -11.59 -9.84
N PRO A 152 10.30 -12.09 -10.71
CA PRO A 152 11.62 -12.56 -10.31
C PRO A 152 12.55 -11.47 -9.77
N ARG A 153 12.23 -10.19 -9.98
CA ARG A 153 13.01 -9.05 -9.51
C ARG A 153 12.54 -8.52 -8.15
N ILE A 154 11.43 -9.01 -7.62
CA ILE A 154 10.91 -8.60 -6.31
C ILE A 154 11.24 -9.68 -5.29
N HIS A 155 12.12 -9.35 -4.36
CA HIS A 155 12.48 -10.19 -3.22
C HIS A 155 11.67 -9.74 -2.02
N ILE A 156 10.88 -10.65 -1.44
CA ILE A 156 9.97 -10.32 -0.34
C ILE A 156 10.55 -10.84 0.97
N LEU A 157 10.63 -9.97 1.97
CA LEU A 157 11.08 -10.27 3.32
C LEU A 157 10.00 -9.85 4.33
N GLU A 158 9.27 -10.82 4.85
CA GLU A 158 8.30 -10.63 5.92
C GLU A 158 8.97 -10.66 7.30
N TYR A 159 8.29 -10.12 8.32
CA TYR A 159 8.76 -10.06 9.71
C TYR A 159 10.10 -9.33 9.85
N ALA A 160 10.26 -8.29 9.06
CA ALA A 160 11.45 -7.44 9.03
C ALA A 160 11.05 -6.00 9.40
N PHE A 161 11.43 -5.58 10.60
CA PHE A 161 11.06 -4.29 11.18
C PHE A 161 12.11 -3.24 10.85
N LEU A 162 11.67 -2.11 10.27
CA LEU A 162 12.52 -0.94 10.04
C LEU A 162 12.84 -0.26 11.37
N GLU A 163 14.08 -0.31 11.81
CA GLU A 163 14.58 0.45 12.98
C GLU A 163 14.90 1.88 12.61
N ASP A 164 15.78 2.08 11.63
CA ASP A 164 16.28 3.38 11.22
C ASP A 164 16.74 3.41 9.75
N LEU A 165 16.82 4.63 9.20
CA LEU A 165 17.53 4.90 7.95
C LEU A 165 18.99 5.22 8.23
N CYS A 166 19.89 4.72 7.40
CA CYS A 166 21.31 5.01 7.47
C CYS A 166 21.64 6.25 6.62
N ILE A 167 21.91 7.37 7.26
CA ILE A 167 22.20 8.64 6.60
C ILE A 167 23.71 8.90 6.67
N ARG A 168 24.33 9.20 5.52
CA ARG A 168 25.74 9.65 5.41
C ARG A 168 25.80 10.85 4.49
N ASN A 169 26.42 11.93 4.93
CA ASN A 169 26.56 13.16 4.15
C ASN A 169 25.22 13.72 3.60
N GLY A 170 24.14 13.59 4.38
CA GLY A 170 22.80 14.06 3.97
C GLY A 170 22.07 13.18 2.96
N ALA A 171 22.60 12.02 2.60
CA ALA A 171 21.96 11.05 1.70
C ALA A 171 21.69 9.72 2.38
N VAL A 172 20.65 9.01 1.91
CA VAL A 172 20.36 7.63 2.32
C VAL A 172 21.42 6.69 1.74
N HIS A 173 21.98 5.82 2.56
CA HIS A 173 22.92 4.78 2.19
C HIS A 173 22.43 3.37 2.55
N GLY A 174 21.25 3.27 3.12
CA GLY A 174 20.64 2.01 3.53
C GLY A 174 19.70 2.18 4.71
N LEU A 175 19.41 1.07 5.34
CA LEU A 175 18.52 1.02 6.49
C LEU A 175 18.95 -0.08 7.46
N LYS A 176 18.58 0.09 8.72
CA LYS A 176 18.72 -0.91 9.78
C LYS A 176 17.40 -1.64 9.94
N VAL A 177 17.45 -2.94 9.86
CA VAL A 177 16.29 -3.82 9.91
C VAL A 177 16.50 -4.86 11.00
N ARG A 178 15.49 -5.04 11.84
CA ARG A 178 15.42 -6.15 12.79
C ARG A 178 14.59 -7.25 12.18
N ILE A 179 15.18 -8.41 11.99
CA ILE A 179 14.50 -9.59 11.43
C ILE A 179 14.09 -10.50 12.57
N ASP A 180 12.81 -10.88 12.60
CA ASP A 180 12.31 -11.87 13.53
C ASP A 180 12.89 -13.25 13.15
N PRO A 181 13.51 -13.99 14.06
CA PRO A 181 14.03 -15.32 13.81
C PRO A 181 12.94 -16.34 13.44
N ASP A 182 11.71 -16.10 13.91
CA ASP A 182 10.54 -16.93 13.57
C ASP A 182 9.86 -16.48 12.27
N ALA A 183 10.53 -15.63 11.47
CA ALA A 183 10.03 -15.14 10.19
C ALA A 183 9.65 -16.28 9.26
N VAL A 184 8.37 -16.37 8.97
CA VAL A 184 7.78 -17.38 8.07
C VAL A 184 7.12 -16.66 6.92
N THR A 185 7.35 -17.10 5.69
CA THR A 185 6.61 -16.58 4.54
C THR A 185 5.13 -16.96 4.64
N SER A 186 4.26 -16.04 4.22
CA SER A 186 2.84 -16.38 4.16
C SER A 186 2.57 -17.55 3.22
N PRO A 187 1.54 -18.38 3.46
CA PRO A 187 1.19 -19.50 2.57
C PRO A 187 0.91 -19.06 1.12
N LEU A 188 0.43 -17.83 0.93
CA LEU A 188 0.17 -17.27 -0.39
C LEU A 188 1.49 -17.04 -1.16
N LEU A 189 2.49 -16.52 -0.47
CA LEU A 189 3.79 -16.18 -1.05
C LEU A 189 4.71 -17.41 -1.10
N GLN A 190 4.56 -18.37 -0.20
CA GLN A 190 5.37 -19.56 -0.13
C GLN A 190 5.34 -20.35 -1.45
N ARG A 191 4.18 -20.50 -2.08
CA ARG A 191 4.06 -21.16 -3.39
C ARG A 191 4.83 -20.47 -4.50
N ALA A 192 4.85 -19.13 -4.47
CA ALA A 192 5.61 -18.34 -5.43
C ALA A 192 7.11 -18.39 -5.14
N TYR A 193 7.51 -18.52 -3.88
CA TYR A 193 8.91 -18.74 -3.48
C TYR A 193 9.43 -20.12 -3.85
N GLU A 194 8.64 -21.18 -3.65
CA GLU A 194 9.00 -22.56 -4.02
C GLU A 194 9.27 -22.72 -5.53
N ALA A 195 8.65 -21.86 -6.35
CA ALA A 195 8.91 -21.82 -7.79
C ALA A 195 10.20 -21.11 -8.18
N ARG A 196 10.91 -20.45 -7.25
CA ARG A 196 12.15 -19.72 -7.48
C ARG A 196 13.35 -20.53 -7.01
N ASN A 197 14.47 -20.39 -7.74
CA ASN A 197 15.74 -20.98 -7.33
C ASN A 197 16.22 -20.37 -5.99
N SER A 198 16.83 -21.18 -5.14
CA SER A 198 17.20 -20.96 -3.75
C SER A 198 18.26 -19.87 -3.49
N ASP A 199 18.81 -19.22 -4.49
CA ASP A 199 19.89 -18.22 -4.34
C ASP A 199 19.37 -16.79 -4.16
N SER A 200 18.25 -16.62 -3.42
CA SER A 200 17.69 -15.28 -3.23
C SER A 200 18.44 -14.49 -2.16
N ILE A 201 18.52 -13.17 -2.36
CA ILE A 201 19.05 -12.24 -1.35
C ILE A 201 18.32 -12.37 -0.01
N VAL A 202 17.05 -12.78 -0.05
CA VAL A 202 16.19 -13.00 1.12
C VAL A 202 16.68 -14.16 1.96
N ASP A 203 17.08 -15.29 1.33
CA ASP A 203 17.58 -16.44 2.05
C ASP A 203 18.94 -16.12 2.70
N ALA A 204 19.80 -15.39 2.01
CA ALA A 204 21.06 -14.92 2.58
C ALA A 204 20.84 -13.96 3.79
N LEU A 205 19.82 -13.11 3.74
CA LEU A 205 19.45 -12.24 4.86
C LEU A 205 18.86 -13.03 6.04
N ARG A 206 18.05 -14.05 5.76
CA ARG A 206 17.48 -14.95 6.78
C ARG A 206 18.57 -15.78 7.46
N GLU A 207 19.48 -16.36 6.71
CA GLU A 207 20.62 -17.10 7.27
C GLU A 207 21.44 -16.24 8.23
N ARG A 208 21.68 -14.97 7.89
CA ARG A 208 22.36 -14.02 8.78
C ARG A 208 21.56 -13.71 10.05
N SER A 209 20.24 -13.63 9.96
CA SER A 209 19.37 -13.34 11.09
C SER A 209 19.15 -14.54 12.02
N ALA A 210 19.23 -15.76 11.51
CA ALA A 210 19.06 -17.00 12.29
C ALA A 210 20.17 -17.21 13.33
N VAL A 211 21.29 -16.46 13.24
CA VAL A 211 22.42 -16.59 14.18
C VAL A 211 22.13 -15.95 15.55
N ALA A 212 21.25 -14.95 15.62
CA ALA A 212 20.82 -14.35 16.89
C ALA A 212 19.38 -13.81 16.81
N PRO A 213 18.47 -14.24 17.71
CA PRO A 213 17.08 -13.78 17.73
C PRO A 213 16.98 -12.25 17.78
N GLY A 214 16.19 -11.64 16.90
CA GLY A 214 16.02 -10.20 16.80
C GLY A 214 17.27 -9.45 16.34
N HIS A 215 18.18 -10.10 15.64
CA HIS A 215 19.42 -9.49 15.17
C HIS A 215 19.16 -8.31 14.26
N LEU A 216 19.87 -7.22 14.53
CA LEU A 216 19.83 -6.01 13.71
C LEU A 216 20.84 -6.12 12.57
N ILE A 217 20.38 -6.01 11.35
CA ILE A 217 21.23 -6.00 10.16
C ILE A 217 21.16 -4.64 9.46
N GLU A 218 22.25 -4.25 8.81
CA GLU A 218 22.29 -3.09 7.92
C GLU A 218 22.18 -3.57 6.47
N ILE A 219 21.18 -3.07 5.75
CA ILE A 219 20.97 -3.33 4.34
C ILE A 219 21.43 -2.10 3.57
N ALA A 220 22.44 -2.24 2.74
CA ALA A 220 22.94 -1.15 1.91
C ALA A 220 21.99 -0.89 0.73
N SER A 221 21.58 0.36 0.54
CA SER A 221 20.80 0.79 -0.61
C SER A 221 20.94 2.30 -0.81
N ASN A 222 20.99 2.74 -2.06
CA ASN A 222 21.04 4.16 -2.39
C ASN A 222 19.64 4.79 -2.50
N SER A 223 18.59 3.97 -2.49
CA SER A 223 17.21 4.44 -2.58
C SER A 223 16.31 3.58 -1.72
N VAL A 224 15.53 4.23 -0.85
CA VAL A 224 14.56 3.59 0.03
C VAL A 224 13.21 4.28 -0.18
N ILE A 225 12.19 3.49 -0.51
CA ILE A 225 10.81 3.95 -0.61
C ILE A 225 10.10 3.57 0.70
N LEU A 226 9.62 4.58 1.44
CA LEU A 226 8.84 4.38 2.64
C LEU A 226 7.35 4.34 2.29
N ALA A 227 6.75 3.17 2.39
CA ALA A 227 5.32 2.90 2.17
C ALA A 227 4.69 2.28 3.43
N THR A 228 5.11 2.75 4.60
CA THR A 228 4.88 2.14 5.92
C THR A 228 3.50 2.40 6.51
N GLY A 229 2.61 3.10 5.79
CA GLY A 229 1.28 3.43 6.26
C GLY A 229 1.28 4.44 7.42
N GLY A 230 0.16 4.48 8.14
CA GLY A 230 -0.09 5.44 9.21
C GLY A 230 0.27 4.94 10.61
N ALA A 231 -0.29 5.65 11.62
CA ALA A 231 0.02 5.48 13.04
C ALA A 231 -1.25 5.29 13.89
N GLY A 232 -2.27 4.57 13.39
CA GLY A 232 -3.55 4.41 14.08
C GLY A 232 -3.47 3.85 15.49
N GLN A 233 -2.44 3.07 15.76
CA GLN A 233 -2.20 2.47 17.07
C GLN A 233 -1.72 3.46 18.15
N VAL A 234 -1.53 4.74 17.83
CA VAL A 234 -1.32 5.79 18.85
C VAL A 234 -2.61 6.12 19.61
N TYR A 235 -3.77 5.70 19.08
CA TYR A 235 -5.08 5.89 19.70
C TYR A 235 -5.54 4.60 20.39
N GLU A 236 -6.14 4.72 21.57
CA GLU A 236 -6.68 3.60 22.34
C GLU A 236 -7.81 2.86 21.59
N TYR A 237 -8.66 3.63 20.89
CA TYR A 237 -9.72 3.12 20.05
C TYR A 237 -9.38 3.37 18.59
N THR A 238 -9.09 2.31 17.85
CA THR A 238 -8.69 2.38 16.46
C THR A 238 -9.26 1.21 15.65
N THR A 239 -9.55 1.44 14.39
CA THR A 239 -9.92 0.41 13.42
C THR A 239 -8.72 -0.13 12.66
N ASN A 240 -7.54 0.47 12.85
CA ASN A 240 -6.31 0.05 12.19
C ASN A 240 -5.76 -1.24 12.81
N PRO A 241 -5.13 -2.12 12.01
CA PRO A 241 -4.45 -3.30 12.52
C PRO A 241 -3.30 -2.93 13.46
N GLU A 242 -2.89 -3.88 14.29
CA GLU A 242 -1.86 -3.71 15.33
C GLU A 242 -0.51 -3.22 14.79
N ILE A 243 -0.25 -3.45 13.51
CA ILE A 243 0.99 -3.02 12.85
C ILE A 243 1.04 -1.52 12.51
N ALA A 244 -0.07 -0.78 12.62
CA ALA A 244 -0.14 0.64 12.22
C ALA A 244 0.43 1.55 13.33
N THR A 245 1.73 1.45 13.62
CA THR A 245 2.41 2.05 14.77
C THR A 245 3.25 3.30 14.43
N GLY A 246 3.31 3.72 13.15
CA GLY A 246 4.00 4.94 12.73
C GLY A 246 5.53 4.84 12.66
N ASP A 247 6.09 3.64 12.61
CA ASP A 247 7.54 3.40 12.66
C ASP A 247 8.29 4.11 11.51
N GLY A 248 7.73 4.08 10.29
CA GLY A 248 8.36 4.73 9.15
C GLY A 248 8.37 6.25 9.27
N VAL A 249 7.32 6.84 9.85
CA VAL A 249 7.28 8.29 10.16
C VAL A 249 8.37 8.63 11.18
N ALA A 250 8.51 7.82 12.23
CA ALA A 250 9.53 8.01 13.26
C ALA A 250 10.95 7.84 12.69
N ALA A 251 11.20 6.84 11.85
CA ALA A 251 12.48 6.63 11.20
C ALA A 251 12.82 7.77 10.23
N ALA A 252 11.85 8.26 9.46
CA ALA A 252 12.01 9.39 8.56
C ALA A 252 12.35 10.68 9.34
N TRP A 253 11.66 10.94 10.45
CA TRP A 253 11.93 12.08 11.30
C TRP A 253 13.34 12.03 11.90
N ARG A 254 13.78 10.88 12.43
CA ARG A 254 15.15 10.71 12.93
C ARG A 254 16.20 10.91 11.83
N ALA A 255 15.85 10.58 10.59
CA ALA A 255 16.69 10.82 9.41
C ALA A 255 16.71 12.29 8.94
N GLY A 256 15.93 13.18 9.58
CA GLY A 256 15.86 14.60 9.26
C GLY A 256 14.78 15.00 8.24
N ALA A 257 13.86 14.11 7.92
CA ALA A 257 12.72 14.45 7.06
C ALA A 257 11.76 15.44 7.76
N ARG A 258 11.17 16.33 6.98
CA ARG A 258 10.12 17.21 7.46
C ARG A 258 8.81 16.43 7.60
N ILE A 259 8.19 16.51 8.78
CA ILE A 259 6.85 16.00 9.04
C ILE A 259 5.88 17.18 8.98
N GLN A 260 4.78 17.04 8.26
CA GLN A 260 3.73 18.04 8.16
C GLN A 260 2.36 17.38 8.18
N ASP A 261 1.33 18.17 8.49
CA ASP A 261 -0.10 17.79 8.47
C ASP A 261 -0.42 16.57 9.36
N ALA A 262 0.37 16.37 10.42
CA ALA A 262 0.20 15.24 11.34
C ALA A 262 -1.11 15.29 12.13
N GLU A 263 -1.74 16.45 12.21
CA GLU A 263 -3.05 16.66 12.83
C GLU A 263 -4.22 16.14 11.97
N PHE A 264 -4.03 15.98 10.66
CA PHE A 264 -5.07 15.45 9.77
C PHE A 264 -5.18 13.93 9.86
N TYR A 265 -5.53 13.47 11.04
CA TYR A 265 -5.82 12.07 11.29
C TYR A 265 -7.32 11.82 11.15
N GLN A 266 -7.74 10.97 10.21
CA GLN A 266 -9.16 10.74 9.97
C GLN A 266 -9.75 9.78 11.01
N PHE A 267 -10.82 10.22 11.68
CA PHE A 267 -11.62 9.41 12.58
C PHE A 267 -12.88 8.92 11.87
N HIS A 268 -13.07 7.60 11.82
CA HIS A 268 -14.26 7.03 11.22
C HIS A 268 -15.45 7.11 12.19
N PRO A 269 -16.57 7.71 11.83
CA PRO A 269 -17.67 8.00 12.76
C PRO A 269 -18.57 6.81 13.08
N THR A 270 -18.48 5.71 12.33
CA THR A 270 -19.39 4.55 12.42
C THR A 270 -18.64 3.23 12.56
N ALA A 271 -17.64 3.19 13.46
CA ALA A 271 -16.99 1.93 13.83
C ALA A 271 -17.85 1.14 14.82
N LEU A 272 -17.94 -0.19 14.64
CA LEU A 272 -18.72 -1.05 15.51
C LEU A 272 -17.94 -1.36 16.80
N ALA A 273 -18.42 -0.89 17.95
CA ALA A 273 -17.73 -1.02 19.22
C ALA A 273 -17.53 -2.49 19.68
N SER A 274 -18.44 -3.39 19.30
CA SER A 274 -18.39 -4.82 19.66
C SER A 274 -17.43 -5.65 18.79
N HIS A 275 -17.04 -5.14 17.64
CA HIS A 275 -16.17 -5.80 16.68
C HIS A 275 -15.08 -4.82 16.26
N ARG A 276 -13.93 -4.90 16.94
CA ARG A 276 -12.76 -4.08 16.60
C ARG A 276 -12.42 -4.24 15.12
N HIS A 277 -12.11 -3.14 14.46
CA HIS A 277 -11.77 -3.04 13.03
C HIS A 277 -12.93 -3.16 12.05
N PHE A 278 -14.18 -3.41 12.48
CA PHE A 278 -15.31 -3.43 11.57
C PHE A 278 -15.93 -2.04 11.43
N LEU A 279 -15.97 -1.56 10.17
CA LEU A 279 -16.59 -0.29 9.81
C LEU A 279 -17.99 -0.55 9.26
N VAL A 280 -18.98 0.19 9.75
CA VAL A 280 -20.25 0.30 9.06
C VAL A 280 -20.01 1.18 7.84
N SER A 281 -20.25 0.65 6.65
CA SER A 281 -19.94 1.33 5.38
C SER A 281 -20.56 2.72 5.29
N GLU A 282 -19.84 3.68 4.74
CA GLU A 282 -20.36 5.02 4.45
C GLU A 282 -21.44 5.02 3.37
N ALA A 283 -21.56 3.97 2.56
CA ALA A 283 -22.67 3.78 1.63
C ALA A 283 -24.03 3.89 2.33
N VAL A 284 -24.14 3.46 3.59
CA VAL A 284 -25.35 3.63 4.40
C VAL A 284 -25.75 5.10 4.61
N ARG A 285 -24.79 6.02 4.52
CA ARG A 285 -25.06 7.46 4.62
C ARG A 285 -25.50 8.08 3.29
N GLY A 286 -25.06 7.52 2.18
CA GLY A 286 -25.47 7.98 0.84
C GLY A 286 -26.87 7.52 0.47
N GLU A 287 -27.34 6.43 1.06
CA GLU A 287 -28.62 5.78 0.78
C GLU A 287 -29.72 6.12 1.82
N GLY A 288 -29.35 6.73 2.97
CA GLY A 288 -30.23 6.93 4.13
C GLY A 288 -30.72 8.36 4.35
#